data_1f3c6910b8c996f877582d7c04e06d16
#
_entry.id   1f3c6910b8c996f877582d7c04e06d16
#
_cell.length_a   1.000
_cell.length_b   1.000
_cell.length_c   1.000
_cell.angle_alpha   90.00
_cell.angle_beta   90.00
_cell.angle_gamma   90.00
#
_symmetry.space_group_name_H-M   'P 1'
#
loop_
_entity.id
_entity.type
_entity.pdbx_description
1 polymer ?
#
loop_
_entity_poly.entity_id
_entity_poly.type
_entity_poly.pdbx_seq_one_letter_code
_entity_poly.pdbx_strand_id
1 'polypeptide(L)'
;MTIDTSKFFEVQKYITETNHAYTPFLLLFSKAIFDTYTPEEQAALRECAVVGRDKERMVIQELNKKSLEKIKEAGLKVNTLSPEEQARIREKSMVVYQKHKDQIGAGVVDSIVAELAEIRK
;
A
#
# COMPACT_ATOMS: atom_id res chain seq x y z
N MET A 1 6.84 5.42 -6.57
CA MET A 1 6.75 5.05 -8.00
C MET A 1 5.87 5.99 -8.82
N THR A 2 4.63 6.28 -8.45
CA THR A 2 3.74 7.20 -9.21
C THR A 2 4.37 8.58 -9.49
N ILE A 3 5.07 9.17 -8.53
CA ILE A 3 5.74 10.47 -8.68
C ILE A 3 6.82 10.44 -9.77
N ASP A 4 7.55 9.32 -9.88
CA ASP A 4 8.56 9.11 -10.91
C ASP A 4 7.89 8.86 -12.27
N THR A 5 6.93 7.94 -12.37
CA THR A 5 6.27 7.62 -13.63
C THR A 5 5.48 8.78 -14.21
N SER A 6 4.89 9.62 -13.35
CA SER A 6 4.17 10.84 -13.74
C SER A 6 5.08 12.08 -13.84
N LYS A 7 6.38 11.91 -13.67
CA LYS A 7 7.41 12.97 -13.79
C LYS A 7 7.14 14.22 -12.94
N PHE A 8 6.53 14.06 -11.76
CA PHE A 8 6.27 15.20 -10.87
C PHE A 8 7.54 15.90 -10.42
N PHE A 9 8.68 15.22 -10.46
CA PHE A 9 9.98 15.82 -10.17
C PHE A 9 10.40 16.93 -11.16
N GLU A 10 9.80 17.02 -12.34
CA GLU A 10 10.07 18.10 -13.29
C GLU A 10 9.42 19.45 -12.89
N VAL A 11 8.35 19.41 -12.07
CA VAL A 11 7.54 20.58 -11.69
C VAL A 11 7.48 20.83 -10.19
N GLN A 12 8.02 19.94 -9.36
CA GLN A 12 8.05 20.06 -7.90
C GLN A 12 9.47 20.16 -7.37
N LYS A 13 9.66 20.86 -6.25
CA LYS A 13 10.97 21.02 -5.59
C LYS A 13 11.13 20.15 -4.35
N TYR A 14 10.03 19.73 -3.78
CA TYR A 14 9.97 18.99 -2.50
C TYR A 14 9.05 17.78 -2.61
N ILE A 15 9.40 16.74 -1.90
CA ILE A 15 8.56 15.57 -1.64
C ILE A 15 8.63 15.23 -0.17
N THR A 16 7.53 14.83 0.42
CA THR A 16 7.49 14.34 1.80
C THR A 16 7.01 12.89 1.83
N GLU A 17 7.81 12.02 2.43
CA GLU A 17 7.45 10.62 2.67
C GLU A 17 6.47 10.56 3.86
N THR A 18 5.19 10.52 3.56
CA THR A 18 4.13 10.56 4.57
C THR A 18 3.65 9.18 5.00
N ASN A 19 3.85 8.15 4.17
CA ASN A 19 3.34 6.79 4.40
C ASN A 19 1.86 6.78 4.83
N HIS A 20 1.05 7.65 4.23
CA HIS A 20 -0.33 7.92 4.66
C HIS A 20 -1.35 6.90 4.14
N ALA A 21 -0.99 6.10 3.15
CA ALA A 21 -1.88 5.10 2.56
C ALA A 21 -1.14 3.81 2.26
N TYR A 22 -1.79 2.70 2.57
CA TYR A 22 -1.41 1.38 2.09
C TYR A 22 -2.44 0.94 1.04
N THR A 23 -1.98 0.64 -0.18
CA THR A 23 -2.85 0.25 -1.28
C THR A 23 -2.54 -1.19 -1.69
N PRO A 24 -3.26 -2.18 -1.16
CA PRO A 24 -3.11 -3.56 -1.57
C PRO A 24 -3.73 -3.79 -2.94
N PHE A 25 -3.08 -4.57 -3.78
CA PHE A 25 -3.66 -5.09 -5.01
C PHE A 25 -4.10 -6.54 -4.79
N LEU A 26 -5.28 -6.86 -5.30
CA LEU A 26 -5.86 -8.20 -5.21
C LEU A 26 -5.73 -8.90 -6.56
N LEU A 27 -5.13 -10.09 -6.56
CA LEU A 27 -5.19 -10.99 -7.70
C LEU A 27 -6.50 -11.77 -7.60
N LEU A 28 -7.42 -11.49 -8.52
CA LEU A 28 -8.74 -12.11 -8.54
C LEU A 28 -8.86 -13.09 -9.71
N PHE A 29 -9.56 -14.17 -9.46
CA PHE A 29 -9.92 -15.15 -10.48
C PHE A 29 -11.43 -15.43 -10.43
N SER A 30 -12.06 -15.63 -11.57
CA SER A 30 -13.49 -15.97 -11.61
C SER A 30 -13.74 -17.32 -10.93
N LYS A 31 -14.55 -17.32 -9.87
CA LYS A 31 -14.90 -18.57 -9.17
C LYS A 31 -15.58 -19.55 -10.11
N ALA A 32 -16.50 -19.09 -10.97
CA ALA A 32 -17.22 -19.95 -11.91
C ALA A 32 -16.27 -20.67 -12.88
N ILE A 33 -15.21 -19.98 -13.36
CA ILE A 33 -14.18 -20.59 -14.21
C ILE A 33 -13.26 -21.48 -13.36
N PHE A 34 -12.85 -21.03 -12.19
CA PHE A 34 -11.96 -21.78 -11.30
C PHE A 34 -12.54 -23.16 -10.92
N ASP A 35 -13.85 -23.22 -10.68
CA ASP A 35 -14.56 -24.45 -10.32
C ASP A 35 -14.68 -25.46 -11.49
N THR A 36 -14.39 -25.04 -12.74
CA THR A 36 -14.35 -25.97 -13.88
C THR A 36 -13.02 -26.71 -14.02
N TYR A 37 -11.99 -26.28 -13.34
CA TYR A 37 -10.67 -26.91 -13.36
C TYR A 37 -10.59 -28.11 -12.43
N THR A 38 -9.70 -29.04 -12.76
CA THR A 38 -9.40 -30.17 -11.87
C THR A 38 -8.75 -29.70 -10.56
N PRO A 39 -8.77 -30.51 -9.49
CA PRO A 39 -8.07 -30.17 -8.25
C PRO A 39 -6.58 -29.86 -8.44
N GLU A 40 -5.92 -30.57 -9.35
CA GLU A 40 -4.51 -30.39 -9.68
C GLU A 40 -4.26 -29.03 -10.37
N GLU A 41 -5.11 -28.67 -11.33
CA GLU A 41 -5.05 -27.38 -12.01
C GLU A 41 -5.35 -26.22 -11.05
N GLN A 42 -6.33 -26.38 -10.16
CA GLN A 42 -6.64 -25.41 -9.12
C GLN A 42 -5.46 -25.20 -8.16
N ALA A 43 -4.77 -26.29 -7.78
CA ALA A 43 -3.59 -26.23 -6.92
C ALA A 43 -2.44 -25.48 -7.64
N ALA A 44 -2.17 -25.80 -8.90
CA ALA A 44 -1.16 -25.14 -9.71
C ALA A 44 -1.43 -23.63 -9.83
N LEU A 45 -2.68 -23.23 -10.08
CA LEU A 45 -3.07 -21.81 -10.16
C LEU A 45 -2.83 -21.07 -8.84
N ARG A 46 -3.15 -21.69 -7.68
CA ARG A 46 -2.86 -21.10 -6.37
C ARG A 46 -1.36 -20.95 -6.14
N GLU A 47 -0.57 -21.96 -6.49
CA GLU A 47 0.89 -21.89 -6.38
C GLU A 47 1.48 -20.78 -7.26
N CYS A 48 1.06 -20.69 -8.52
CA CYS A 48 1.45 -19.61 -9.42
C CYS A 48 1.09 -18.22 -8.86
N ALA A 49 -0.08 -18.09 -8.24
CA ALA A 49 -0.49 -16.82 -7.61
C ALA A 49 0.43 -16.43 -6.44
N VAL A 50 0.86 -17.39 -5.64
CA VAL A 50 1.83 -17.15 -4.53
C VAL A 50 3.18 -16.73 -5.08
N VAL A 51 3.72 -17.45 -6.08
CA VAL A 51 4.99 -17.10 -6.73
C VAL A 51 4.92 -15.71 -7.36
N GLY A 52 3.83 -15.41 -8.07
CA GLY A 52 3.59 -14.09 -8.68
C GLY A 52 3.57 -12.98 -7.64
N ARG A 53 2.85 -13.17 -6.53
CA ARG A 53 2.78 -12.24 -5.40
C ARG A 53 4.18 -11.95 -4.82
N ASP A 54 4.94 -12.98 -4.54
CA ASP A 54 6.24 -12.84 -3.88
C ASP A 54 7.24 -12.16 -4.81
N LYS A 55 7.21 -12.48 -6.10
CA LYS A 55 8.02 -11.80 -7.11
C LYS A 55 7.63 -10.33 -7.28
N GLU A 56 6.35 -10.03 -7.32
CA GLU A 56 5.84 -8.65 -7.42
C GLU A 56 6.32 -7.81 -6.23
N ARG A 57 6.19 -8.30 -5.01
CA ARG A 57 6.64 -7.61 -3.79
C ARG A 57 8.13 -7.27 -3.83
N MET A 58 8.97 -8.20 -4.27
CA MET A 58 10.41 -7.96 -4.43
C MET A 58 10.68 -6.86 -5.46
N VAL A 59 10.05 -6.96 -6.63
CA VAL A 59 10.24 -6.01 -7.74
C VAL A 59 9.77 -4.60 -7.34
N ILE A 60 8.61 -4.47 -6.68
CA ILE A 60 8.09 -3.18 -6.24
C ILE A 60 8.99 -2.52 -5.19
N GLN A 61 9.55 -3.30 -4.26
CA GLN A 61 10.50 -2.75 -3.29
C GLN A 61 11.76 -2.21 -3.96
N GLU A 62 12.31 -2.93 -4.94
CA GLU A 62 13.47 -2.47 -5.71
C GLU A 62 13.15 -1.23 -6.55
N LEU A 63 12.02 -1.23 -7.26
CA LEU A 63 11.58 -0.09 -8.07
C LEU A 63 11.33 1.16 -7.22
N ASN A 64 10.77 1.01 -6.02
CA ASN A 64 10.56 2.14 -5.13
C ASN A 64 11.88 2.78 -4.69
N LYS A 65 12.91 1.96 -4.37
CA LYS A 65 14.25 2.46 -4.05
C LYS A 65 14.86 3.23 -5.23
N LYS A 66 14.86 2.62 -6.42
CA LYS A 66 15.38 3.25 -7.64
C LYS A 66 14.65 4.55 -8.00
N SER A 67 13.32 4.56 -7.85
CA SER A 67 12.52 5.77 -8.09
C SER A 67 12.88 6.90 -7.11
N LEU A 68 13.12 6.57 -5.85
CA LEU A 68 13.50 7.56 -4.84
C LEU A 68 14.90 8.15 -5.13
N GLU A 69 15.86 7.31 -5.53
CA GLU A 69 17.20 7.73 -5.92
C GLU A 69 17.13 8.67 -7.13
N LYS A 70 16.43 8.27 -8.18
CA LYS A 70 16.21 9.11 -9.39
C LYS A 70 15.58 10.47 -9.08
N ILE A 71 14.59 10.51 -8.19
CA ILE A 71 13.94 11.74 -7.75
C ILE A 71 14.93 12.65 -7.02
N LYS A 72 15.79 12.10 -6.16
CA LYS A 72 16.86 12.83 -5.47
C LYS A 72 17.91 13.38 -6.46
N GLU A 73 18.33 12.55 -7.41
CA GLU A 73 19.29 12.94 -8.47
C GLU A 73 18.73 14.07 -9.36
N ALA A 74 17.41 14.07 -9.59
CA ALA A 74 16.73 15.17 -10.28
C ALA A 74 16.64 16.47 -9.45
N GLY A 75 17.19 16.50 -8.23
CA GLY A 75 17.32 17.67 -7.38
C GLY A 75 16.15 17.94 -6.43
N LEU A 76 15.19 17.01 -6.29
CA LEU A 76 14.11 17.15 -5.31
C LEU A 76 14.65 16.97 -3.89
N LYS A 77 14.18 17.82 -3.00
CA LYS A 77 14.42 17.69 -1.57
C LYS A 77 13.40 16.75 -0.96
N VAL A 78 13.88 15.61 -0.44
CA VAL A 78 13.05 14.60 0.20
C VAL A 78 13.00 14.87 1.70
N ASN A 79 11.80 15.05 2.24
CA ASN A 79 11.55 15.22 3.67
C ASN A 79 10.91 13.94 4.23
N THR A 80 11.22 13.63 5.47
CA THR A 80 10.55 12.60 6.27
C THR A 80 9.81 13.26 7.42
N LEU A 81 8.69 12.69 7.82
CA LEU A 81 7.94 13.15 8.98
C LEU A 81 8.55 12.59 10.26
N SER A 82 8.65 13.43 11.29
CA SER A 82 9.00 12.95 12.63
C SER A 82 7.89 12.03 13.18
N PRO A 83 8.20 11.15 14.15
CA PRO A 83 7.19 10.31 14.80
C PRO A 83 6.03 11.12 15.40
N GLU A 84 6.32 12.29 15.97
CA GLU A 84 5.33 13.20 16.54
C GLU A 84 4.40 13.77 15.49
N GLU A 85 4.93 14.20 14.34
CA GLU A 85 4.12 14.68 13.22
C GLU A 85 3.26 13.57 12.62
N GLN A 86 3.78 12.36 12.52
CA GLN A 86 3.00 11.20 12.08
C GLN A 86 1.87 10.89 13.07
N ALA A 87 2.12 10.97 14.38
CA ALA A 87 1.10 10.78 15.40
C ALA A 87 0.01 11.85 15.32
N ARG A 88 0.39 13.12 15.12
CA ARG A 88 -0.53 14.25 14.98
C ARG A 88 -1.43 14.10 13.73
N ILE A 89 -0.86 13.66 12.62
CA ILE A 89 -1.64 13.39 11.39
C ILE A 89 -2.64 12.25 11.62
N ARG A 90 -2.21 11.16 12.27
CA ARG A 90 -3.10 10.03 12.60
C ARG A 90 -4.26 10.47 13.49
N GLU A 91 -3.98 11.21 14.55
CA GLU A 91 -5.01 11.72 15.45
C GLU A 91 -6.06 12.54 14.70
N LYS A 92 -5.61 13.49 13.87
CA LYS A 92 -6.52 14.30 13.05
C LYS A 92 -7.31 13.47 12.01
N SER A 93 -6.74 12.38 11.53
CA SER A 93 -7.40 11.48 10.56
C SER A 93 -8.47 10.60 11.21
N MET A 94 -8.47 10.42 12.53
CA MET A 94 -9.46 9.58 13.22
C MET A 94 -10.89 10.05 13.01
N VAL A 95 -11.12 11.33 12.78
CA VAL A 95 -12.45 11.88 12.48
C VAL A 95 -13.03 11.27 11.20
N VAL A 96 -12.19 10.94 10.22
CA VAL A 96 -12.61 10.31 8.96
C VAL A 96 -13.08 8.88 9.21
N TYR A 97 -12.36 8.12 10.03
CA TYR A 97 -12.76 6.77 10.42
C TYR A 97 -14.13 6.78 11.10
N GLN A 98 -14.32 7.65 12.08
CA GLN A 98 -15.59 7.77 12.80
C GLN A 98 -16.74 8.15 11.86
N LYS A 99 -16.52 9.08 10.95
CA LYS A 99 -17.54 9.56 10.01
C LYS A 99 -18.01 8.47 9.04
N HIS A 100 -17.12 7.57 8.63
CA HIS A 100 -17.41 6.57 7.61
C HIS A 100 -17.55 5.15 8.16
N LYS A 101 -17.36 4.95 9.46
CA LYS A 101 -17.36 3.67 10.15
C LYS A 101 -18.58 2.80 9.82
N ASP A 102 -19.78 3.38 9.89
CA ASP A 102 -21.02 2.64 9.66
C ASP A 102 -21.21 2.24 8.19
N GLN A 103 -20.72 3.08 7.26
CA GLN A 103 -20.78 2.79 5.82
C GLN A 103 -19.81 1.67 5.40
N ILE A 104 -18.63 1.60 6.04
CA ILE A 104 -17.59 0.59 5.77
C ILE A 104 -17.95 -0.73 6.48
N GLY A 105 -18.56 -0.65 7.64
CA GLY A 105 -18.79 -1.75 8.56
C GLY A 105 -18.03 -1.55 9.86
N ALA A 106 -18.73 -1.19 10.91
CA ALA A 106 -18.14 -0.80 12.19
C ALA A 106 -17.15 -1.84 12.73
N GLY A 107 -17.51 -3.13 12.69
CA GLY A 107 -16.65 -4.22 13.18
C GLY A 107 -15.33 -4.34 12.40
N VAL A 108 -15.33 -4.10 11.09
CA VAL A 108 -14.11 -4.13 10.26
C VAL A 108 -13.20 -2.98 10.63
N VAL A 109 -13.74 -1.77 10.75
CA VAL A 109 -12.95 -0.58 11.11
C VAL A 109 -12.35 -0.74 12.51
N ASP A 110 -13.14 -1.20 13.50
CA ASP A 110 -12.68 -1.37 14.87
C ASP A 110 -11.58 -2.43 14.97
N SER A 111 -11.69 -3.57 14.27
CA SER A 111 -10.66 -4.60 14.29
C SER A 111 -9.35 -4.12 13.67
N ILE A 112 -9.40 -3.41 12.53
CA ILE A 112 -8.19 -2.85 11.91
C ILE A 112 -7.52 -1.81 12.81
N VAL A 113 -8.29 -0.92 13.41
CA VAL A 113 -7.75 0.11 14.32
C VAL A 113 -7.11 -0.53 15.56
N ALA A 114 -7.74 -1.55 16.14
CA ALA A 114 -7.19 -2.29 17.27
C ALA A 114 -5.87 -3.02 16.92
N GLU A 115 -5.84 -3.73 15.80
CA GLU A 115 -4.64 -4.42 15.31
C GLU A 115 -3.48 -3.46 15.03
N LEU A 116 -3.76 -2.30 14.41
CA LEU A 116 -2.77 -1.26 14.18
C LEU A 116 -2.25 -0.66 15.48
N ALA A 117 -3.05 -0.57 16.53
CA ALA A 117 -2.61 -0.10 17.84
C ALA A 117 -1.65 -1.09 18.51
N GLU A 118 -1.86 -2.41 18.33
CA GLU A 118 -0.94 -3.44 18.84
C GLU A 118 0.41 -3.44 18.10
N ILE A 119 0.38 -3.35 16.77
CA ILE A 119 1.60 -3.35 15.92
C ILE A 119 2.50 -2.13 16.19
N ARG A 120 1.93 -1.03 16.67
CA ARG A 120 2.63 0.25 16.91
C ARG A 120 3.18 0.42 18.32
N LYS A 121 2.97 -0.56 19.19
CA LYS A 121 3.61 -0.61 20.53
C LYS A 121 5.10 -0.92 20.43
#